data_c8224e99a60425d9d07f1cb7a5b613c1
#
_entry.id   c8224e99a60425d9d07f1cb7a5b613c1
#
_cell.length_a   1.000
_cell.length_b   1.000
_cell.length_c   1.000
_cell.angle_alpha   90.00
_cell.angle_beta   90.00
_cell.angle_gamma   90.00
#
_symmetry.space_group_name_H-M   'P 1'
#
loop_
_entity.id
_entity.type
_entity.pdbx_description
1 polymer ?
#
loop_
_entity_poly.entity_id
_entity_poly.type
_entity_poly.pdbx_seq_one_letter_code
_entity_poly.pdbx_strand_id
1 'polypeptide(L)'
;MKTQLMMIGALAAACTVHELAAMPTAEETRQAEPVVKKLLAPEREALRSGRKTRSEVAVAALKRASEAKTEAEKLLLMKGAFALYVQDGNLEKAAETMNVIKKTVPDLPQESVKNMIETALKGAPKNVDGERLRKLLGEAKAKNNELAGDGDHMATVDGYTWSYRVRNGEATIAAEKNGKHSCAVSPAPTGDLKIPATLGGVKVTRIGWESFRGCKGLKSVTVPEGVTHIDYAFLECADLESVKLPSSLKSIGYGTFARCTKLTSLMIPNGVENIEADAFNTSGLKSFVIPGSVKRIGDRAFIGSRELESVAIPAGVASIGSGVFGACPALKLINVDSGNQAFTAVDGVLYTKDRSELVMWPNPPNTVVIPDGVTKIRGWAFAGGSGMTSVTIPESVTNIGGISFIGCDGLKSVTIPSRVKSMGEHVFERCVQLTEVTMLGERPEAPETLFPGCGKLKAIHVPANAKSWAGMKTWFGIPLVFDAK
;
A
#
# COMPACT_ATOMS: atom_id res chain seq x y z
N MET A 1 36.82 -28.22 31.23
CA MET A 1 35.63 -27.42 30.85
C MET A 1 35.94 -26.14 30.07
N LYS A 2 36.82 -25.24 30.54
CA LYS A 2 37.16 -24.02 29.78
C LYS A 2 37.83 -24.30 28.42
N THR A 3 38.66 -25.32 28.30
CA THR A 3 39.36 -25.66 27.05
C THR A 3 38.42 -26.28 26.00
N GLN A 4 37.39 -27.02 26.41
CA GLN A 4 36.38 -27.56 25.51
C GLN A 4 35.38 -26.48 25.02
N LEU A 5 35.07 -25.47 25.84
CA LEU A 5 34.27 -24.31 25.42
C LEU A 5 35.02 -23.44 24.40
N MET A 6 36.33 -23.26 24.56
CA MET A 6 37.16 -22.55 23.57
C MET A 6 37.27 -23.32 22.24
N MET A 7 37.33 -24.65 22.26
CA MET A 7 37.38 -25.45 21.02
C MET A 7 36.04 -25.40 20.22
N ILE A 8 34.90 -25.32 20.89
CA ILE A 8 33.60 -25.25 20.21
C ILE A 8 33.35 -23.85 19.67
N GLY A 9 33.70 -22.79 20.40
CA GLY A 9 33.69 -21.43 19.89
C GLY A 9 34.68 -21.24 18.72
N ALA A 10 35.84 -21.87 18.77
CA ALA A 10 36.81 -21.86 17.68
C ALA A 10 36.38 -22.72 16.46
N LEU A 11 35.70 -23.86 16.68
CA LEU A 11 35.14 -24.68 15.59
C LEU A 11 33.92 -24.05 14.95
N ALA A 12 33.06 -23.33 15.71
CA ALA A 12 31.99 -22.52 15.15
C ALA A 12 32.53 -21.29 14.41
N ALA A 13 33.69 -20.74 14.87
CA ALA A 13 34.34 -19.62 14.17
C ALA A 13 35.26 -20.07 13.01
N ALA A 14 35.72 -21.34 12.99
CA ALA A 14 36.50 -21.93 11.90
C ALA A 14 35.62 -22.42 10.72
N CYS A 15 34.29 -22.57 10.90
CA CYS A 15 33.38 -22.50 9.79
C CYS A 15 33.39 -21.06 9.28
N THR A 16 34.42 -20.69 8.50
CA THR A 16 34.40 -19.46 7.70
C THR A 16 33.06 -19.43 6.96
N VAL A 17 32.22 -18.48 7.35
CA VAL A 17 30.88 -18.25 6.76
C VAL A 17 31.13 -17.85 5.31
N HIS A 18 31.23 -18.81 4.42
CA HIS A 18 30.83 -18.60 3.04
C HIS A 18 29.31 -18.67 3.10
N GLU A 19 28.66 -17.53 2.94
CA GLU A 19 27.20 -17.46 2.75
C GLU A 19 26.82 -18.47 1.69
N LEU A 20 25.91 -19.38 2.01
CA LEU A 20 25.26 -20.22 1.02
C LEU A 20 24.53 -19.29 0.07
N ALA A 21 24.93 -19.26 -1.20
CA ALA A 21 24.29 -18.42 -2.21
C ALA A 21 22.81 -18.80 -2.42
N ALA A 22 22.40 -20.03 -2.07
CA ALA A 22 21.03 -20.53 -2.06
C ALA A 22 20.91 -21.77 -1.17
N MET A 23 19.68 -22.10 -0.74
CA MET A 23 19.42 -23.39 -0.09
C MET A 23 19.69 -24.55 -1.09
N PRO A 24 20.39 -25.62 -0.64
CA PRO A 24 20.54 -26.81 -1.47
C PRO A 24 19.19 -27.37 -1.91
N THR A 25 19.09 -27.77 -3.15
CA THR A 25 17.90 -28.41 -3.72
C THR A 25 17.63 -29.77 -3.04
N ALA A 26 16.42 -30.26 -3.22
CA ALA A 26 16.05 -31.61 -2.73
C ALA A 26 16.94 -32.71 -3.35
N GLU A 27 17.36 -32.54 -4.62
CA GLU A 27 18.21 -33.47 -5.33
C GLU A 27 19.65 -33.43 -4.78
N GLU A 28 20.24 -32.25 -4.60
CA GLU A 28 21.56 -32.10 -3.99
C GLU A 28 21.60 -32.67 -2.57
N THR A 29 20.53 -32.45 -1.77
CA THR A 29 20.37 -33.00 -0.44
C THR A 29 20.33 -34.54 -0.50
N ARG A 30 19.58 -35.12 -1.44
CA ARG A 30 19.46 -36.57 -1.62
C ARG A 30 20.80 -37.20 -2.03
N GLN A 31 21.57 -36.55 -2.89
CA GLN A 31 22.89 -37.00 -3.30
C GLN A 31 23.93 -36.92 -2.18
N ALA A 32 23.84 -35.92 -1.31
CA ALA A 32 24.74 -35.76 -0.17
C ALA A 32 24.46 -36.74 0.98
N GLU A 33 23.24 -37.27 1.15
CA GLU A 33 22.89 -38.18 2.25
C GLU A 33 23.78 -39.43 2.37
N PRO A 34 24.05 -40.21 1.28
CA PRO A 34 24.90 -41.38 1.39
C PRO A 34 26.37 -41.02 1.76
N VAL A 35 26.85 -39.88 1.26
CA VAL A 35 28.19 -39.37 1.60
C VAL A 35 28.26 -39.07 3.09
N VAL A 36 27.32 -38.33 3.65
CA VAL A 36 27.26 -37.99 5.06
C VAL A 36 27.10 -39.25 5.93
N LYS A 37 26.28 -40.21 5.53
CA LYS A 37 26.16 -41.51 6.20
C LYS A 37 27.50 -42.23 6.29
N LYS A 38 28.25 -42.25 5.19
CA LYS A 38 29.60 -42.87 5.15
C LYS A 38 30.62 -42.14 6.03
N LEU A 39 30.60 -40.80 5.96
CA LEU A 39 31.47 -39.95 6.75
C LEU A 39 31.27 -40.13 8.27
N LEU A 40 30.05 -40.33 8.73
CA LEU A 40 29.71 -40.50 10.15
C LEU A 40 29.64 -41.97 10.62
N ALA A 41 29.90 -42.92 9.74
CA ALA A 41 29.80 -44.35 10.10
C ALA A 41 30.69 -44.75 11.30
N PRO A 42 31.97 -44.33 11.39
CA PRO A 42 32.83 -44.68 12.55
C PRO A 42 32.30 -44.09 13.86
N GLU A 43 31.81 -42.85 13.84
CA GLU A 43 31.26 -42.15 15.01
C GLU A 43 29.95 -42.79 15.48
N ARG A 44 29.09 -43.21 14.55
CA ARG A 44 27.85 -43.93 14.86
C ARG A 44 28.12 -45.28 15.47
N GLU A 45 29.13 -46.00 15.00
CA GLU A 45 29.54 -47.25 15.58
C GLU A 45 30.14 -47.06 16.99
N ALA A 46 30.95 -46.02 17.19
CA ALA A 46 31.48 -45.66 18.51
C ALA A 46 30.34 -45.27 19.49
N LEU A 47 29.29 -44.63 19.01
CA LEU A 47 28.10 -44.30 19.80
C LEU A 47 27.32 -45.58 20.18
N ARG A 48 27.08 -46.48 19.24
CA ARG A 48 26.37 -47.75 19.48
C ARG A 48 27.11 -48.65 20.48
N SER A 49 28.45 -48.65 20.43
CA SER A 49 29.28 -49.44 21.32
C SER A 49 29.55 -48.77 22.66
N GLY A 50 28.95 -47.58 22.92
CA GLY A 50 29.16 -46.81 24.17
C GLY A 50 30.53 -46.16 24.31
N ARG A 51 31.37 -46.18 23.25
CA ARG A 51 32.71 -45.55 23.27
C ARG A 51 32.71 -44.05 23.15
N LYS A 52 31.57 -43.46 22.63
CA LYS A 52 31.35 -42.03 22.51
C LYS A 52 29.94 -41.66 22.96
N THR A 53 29.79 -40.48 23.52
CA THR A 53 28.48 -39.85 23.80
C THR A 53 27.91 -39.21 22.55
N ARG A 54 26.59 -38.88 22.56
CA ARG A 54 25.95 -38.13 21.48
C ARG A 54 26.60 -36.76 21.27
N SER A 55 26.96 -36.06 22.33
CA SER A 55 27.65 -34.77 22.25
C SER A 55 29.05 -34.90 21.59
N GLU A 56 29.80 -35.94 21.85
CA GLU A 56 31.08 -36.17 21.19
C GLU A 56 30.93 -36.48 19.70
N VAL A 57 29.90 -37.22 19.31
CA VAL A 57 29.56 -37.46 17.90
C VAL A 57 29.07 -36.17 17.22
N ALA A 58 28.34 -35.32 17.92
CA ALA A 58 27.93 -34.03 17.43
C ALA A 58 29.12 -33.10 17.13
N VAL A 59 30.13 -33.06 18.03
CA VAL A 59 31.39 -32.33 17.80
C VAL A 59 32.11 -32.85 16.54
N ALA A 60 32.19 -34.16 16.37
CA ALA A 60 32.82 -34.76 15.20
C ALA A 60 32.05 -34.42 13.91
N ALA A 61 30.70 -34.36 13.94
CA ALA A 61 29.88 -33.96 12.83
C ALA A 61 30.12 -32.48 12.46
N LEU A 62 30.21 -31.57 13.43
CA LEU A 62 30.54 -30.16 13.19
C LEU A 62 31.93 -29.98 12.60
N LYS A 63 32.92 -30.72 13.07
CA LYS A 63 34.28 -30.72 12.49
C LYS A 63 34.23 -31.14 11.02
N ARG A 64 33.51 -32.21 10.68
CA ARG A 64 33.35 -32.68 9.29
C ARG A 64 32.52 -31.69 8.44
N ALA A 65 31.60 -30.92 9.02
CA ALA A 65 30.89 -29.85 8.33
C ALA A 65 31.83 -28.74 7.86
N SER A 66 32.93 -28.45 8.61
CA SER A 66 33.94 -27.48 8.17
C SER A 66 34.83 -28.00 7.02
N GLU A 67 34.87 -29.30 6.84
CA GLU A 67 35.67 -30.00 5.83
C GLU A 67 34.82 -30.52 4.65
N ALA A 68 33.49 -30.24 4.66
CA ALA A 68 32.53 -30.73 3.66
C ALA A 68 32.79 -30.12 2.29
N LYS A 69 32.62 -30.94 1.23
CA LYS A 69 32.88 -30.57 -0.14
C LYS A 69 31.74 -29.83 -0.80
N THR A 70 30.54 -30.04 -0.31
CA THR A 70 29.33 -29.39 -0.81
C THR A 70 28.55 -28.75 0.31
N GLU A 71 27.78 -27.72 -0.02
CA GLU A 71 26.92 -27.02 0.94
C GLU A 71 25.80 -27.94 1.48
N ALA A 72 25.33 -28.88 0.64
CA ALA A 72 24.35 -29.89 1.07
C ALA A 72 24.94 -30.84 2.14
N GLU A 73 26.18 -31.31 1.96
CA GLU A 73 26.90 -32.11 2.97
C GLU A 73 27.08 -31.32 4.27
N LYS A 74 27.50 -30.07 4.17
CA LYS A 74 27.71 -29.18 5.31
C LYS A 74 26.43 -28.99 6.11
N LEU A 75 25.31 -28.66 5.43
CA LEU A 75 24.02 -28.48 6.08
C LEU A 75 23.50 -29.77 6.75
N LEU A 76 23.63 -30.92 6.09
CA LEU A 76 23.23 -32.22 6.65
C LEU A 76 24.03 -32.58 7.89
N LEU A 77 25.35 -32.32 7.90
CA LEU A 77 26.21 -32.56 9.05
C LEU A 77 25.86 -31.68 10.26
N MET A 78 25.58 -30.37 9.99
CA MET A 78 25.11 -29.43 11.03
C MET A 78 23.75 -29.82 11.60
N LYS A 79 22.77 -30.21 10.72
CA LYS A 79 21.46 -30.73 11.16
C LYS A 79 21.62 -31.99 12.03
N GLY A 80 22.51 -32.89 11.64
CA GLY A 80 22.81 -34.09 12.41
C GLY A 80 23.42 -33.77 13.81
N ALA A 81 24.33 -32.81 13.87
CA ALA A 81 24.92 -32.36 15.14
C ALA A 81 23.88 -31.72 16.06
N PHE A 82 23.00 -30.86 15.50
CA PHE A 82 21.89 -30.29 16.26
C PHE A 82 21.02 -31.36 16.90
N ALA A 83 20.58 -32.34 16.10
CA ALA A 83 19.72 -33.42 16.58
C ALA A 83 20.39 -34.26 17.69
N LEU A 84 21.69 -34.52 17.57
CA LEU A 84 22.46 -35.26 18.58
C LEU A 84 22.60 -34.49 19.89
N TYR A 85 22.82 -33.18 19.86
CA TYR A 85 22.85 -32.33 21.07
C TYR A 85 21.47 -32.30 21.76
N VAL A 86 20.36 -32.20 20.99
CA VAL A 86 19.02 -32.27 21.59
C VAL A 86 18.78 -33.63 22.25
N GLN A 87 19.15 -34.73 21.59
CA GLN A 87 18.99 -36.09 22.11
C GLN A 87 19.90 -36.38 23.34
N ASP A 88 20.98 -35.64 23.50
CA ASP A 88 21.89 -35.71 24.67
C ASP A 88 21.49 -34.77 25.81
N GLY A 89 20.40 -33.98 25.63
CA GLY A 89 19.91 -32.98 26.56
C GLY A 89 20.79 -31.73 26.66
N ASN A 90 21.78 -31.56 25.77
CA ASN A 90 22.67 -30.41 25.74
C ASN A 90 22.06 -29.27 24.92
N LEU A 91 21.05 -28.61 25.52
CA LEU A 91 20.19 -27.64 24.82
C LEU A 91 20.92 -26.36 24.44
N GLU A 92 21.91 -25.93 25.24
CA GLU A 92 22.73 -24.75 24.93
C GLU A 92 23.54 -24.97 23.64
N LYS A 93 24.23 -26.13 23.52
CA LYS A 93 24.98 -26.47 22.30
C LYS A 93 24.07 -26.70 21.10
N ALA A 94 22.89 -27.24 21.31
CA ALA A 94 21.90 -27.36 20.27
C ALA A 94 21.48 -25.96 19.73
N ALA A 95 21.21 -25.00 20.64
CA ALA A 95 20.89 -23.64 20.27
C ALA A 95 22.03 -22.92 19.53
N GLU A 96 23.27 -23.06 20.01
CA GLU A 96 24.48 -22.55 19.33
C GLU A 96 24.58 -23.11 17.90
N THR A 97 24.41 -24.44 17.75
CA THR A 97 24.44 -25.11 16.43
C THR A 97 23.36 -24.59 15.50
N MET A 98 22.11 -24.38 15.99
CA MET A 98 21.03 -23.82 15.20
C MET A 98 21.32 -22.38 14.75
N ASN A 99 21.92 -21.57 15.62
CA ASN A 99 22.32 -20.21 15.26
C ASN A 99 23.41 -20.19 14.16
N VAL A 100 24.34 -21.16 14.19
CA VAL A 100 25.32 -21.34 13.09
C VAL A 100 24.60 -21.74 11.81
N ILE A 101 23.63 -22.66 11.86
CA ILE A 101 22.82 -23.06 10.68
C ILE A 101 22.08 -21.85 10.09
N LYS A 102 21.42 -21.04 10.94
CA LYS A 102 20.71 -19.82 10.50
C LYS A 102 21.64 -18.78 9.87
N LYS A 103 22.86 -18.63 10.37
CA LYS A 103 23.88 -17.74 9.78
C LYS A 103 24.43 -18.29 8.46
N THR A 104 24.59 -19.60 8.34
CA THR A 104 25.10 -20.26 7.14
C THR A 104 24.07 -20.28 6.01
N VAL A 105 22.77 -20.33 6.35
CA VAL A 105 21.64 -20.32 5.42
C VAL A 105 20.69 -19.18 5.84
N PRO A 106 20.96 -17.94 5.44
CA PRO A 106 20.15 -16.77 5.86
C PRO A 106 18.68 -16.89 5.50
N ASP A 107 18.36 -17.50 4.37
CA ASP A 107 17.00 -17.71 3.87
C ASP A 107 16.38 -19.05 4.28
N LEU A 108 16.91 -19.68 5.36
CA LEU A 108 16.36 -20.95 5.85
C LEU A 108 14.89 -20.75 6.28
N PRO A 109 13.92 -21.44 5.62
CA PRO A 109 12.51 -21.29 5.95
C PRO A 109 12.25 -21.63 7.42
N GLN A 110 11.41 -20.84 8.10
CA GLN A 110 11.04 -21.09 9.50
C GLN A 110 10.44 -22.49 9.68
N GLU A 111 9.65 -22.95 8.70
CA GLU A 111 9.10 -24.32 8.70
C GLU A 111 10.21 -25.39 8.69
N SER A 112 11.31 -25.16 7.98
CA SER A 112 12.47 -26.05 8.01
C SER A 112 13.13 -26.08 9.39
N VAL A 113 13.24 -24.94 10.06
CA VAL A 113 13.74 -24.84 11.43
C VAL A 113 12.82 -25.61 12.39
N LYS A 114 11.52 -25.40 12.30
CA LYS A 114 10.50 -26.09 13.09
C LYS A 114 10.59 -27.61 12.90
N ASN A 115 10.62 -28.07 11.66
CA ASN A 115 10.73 -29.51 11.34
C ASN A 115 12.01 -30.13 11.88
N MET A 116 13.12 -29.38 11.89
CA MET A 116 14.38 -29.82 12.50
C MET A 116 14.26 -29.99 14.02
N ILE A 117 13.63 -29.02 14.71
CA ILE A 117 13.41 -29.07 16.16
C ILE A 117 12.48 -30.24 16.53
N GLU A 118 11.34 -30.37 15.85
CA GLU A 118 10.38 -31.43 16.13
C GLU A 118 10.97 -32.81 15.86
N THR A 119 11.71 -32.97 14.77
CA THR A 119 12.36 -34.23 14.43
C THR A 119 13.41 -34.59 15.48
N ALA A 120 14.20 -33.62 15.96
CA ALA A 120 15.18 -33.83 17.00
C ALA A 120 14.55 -34.21 18.35
N LEU A 121 13.45 -33.55 18.73
CA LEU A 121 12.71 -33.79 19.96
C LEU A 121 11.99 -35.14 19.94
N LYS A 122 11.47 -35.62 18.79
CA LYS A 122 10.88 -36.97 18.65
C LYS A 122 11.86 -38.08 19.01
N GLY A 123 13.16 -37.89 18.75
CA GLY A 123 14.21 -38.84 19.07
C GLY A 123 14.86 -38.60 20.43
N ALA A 124 14.44 -37.59 21.16
CA ALA A 124 15.05 -37.22 22.45
C ALA A 124 14.45 -38.03 23.62
N PRO A 125 15.20 -38.23 24.73
CA PRO A 125 14.66 -38.78 25.96
C PRO A 125 13.52 -37.94 26.52
N LYS A 126 12.55 -38.58 27.22
CA LYS A 126 11.38 -37.93 27.77
C LYS A 126 11.67 -36.77 28.76
N ASN A 127 12.83 -36.74 29.33
CA ASN A 127 13.29 -35.69 30.26
C ASN A 127 13.91 -34.47 29.58
N VAL A 128 14.00 -34.44 28.25
CA VAL A 128 14.53 -33.29 27.52
C VAL A 128 13.47 -32.17 27.47
N ASP A 129 13.82 -31.02 28.03
CA ASP A 129 12.96 -29.83 28.07
C ASP A 129 12.90 -29.13 26.69
N GLY A 130 11.95 -29.53 25.86
CA GLY A 130 11.72 -28.92 24.55
C GLY A 130 11.30 -27.44 24.62
N GLU A 131 10.66 -27.01 25.72
CA GLU A 131 10.31 -25.59 25.90
C GLU A 131 11.55 -24.74 26.15
N ARG A 132 12.49 -25.22 26.96
CA ARG A 132 13.76 -24.56 27.19
C ARG A 132 14.58 -24.43 25.90
N LEU A 133 14.58 -25.48 25.05
CA LEU A 133 15.24 -25.40 23.73
C LEU A 133 14.63 -24.29 22.86
N ARG A 134 13.31 -24.24 22.76
CA ARG A 134 12.62 -23.19 22.01
C ARG A 134 12.92 -21.79 22.54
N LYS A 135 12.96 -21.63 23.86
CA LYS A 135 13.34 -20.37 24.52
C LYS A 135 14.78 -19.95 24.21
N LEU A 136 15.73 -20.89 24.23
CA LEU A 136 17.14 -20.64 23.88
C LEU A 136 17.31 -20.27 22.40
N LEU A 137 16.43 -20.76 21.52
CA LEU A 137 16.44 -20.43 20.10
C LEU A 137 15.78 -19.08 19.78
N GLY A 138 15.32 -18.36 20.79
CA GLY A 138 14.56 -17.11 20.62
C GLY A 138 13.15 -17.32 20.08
N GLU A 139 12.68 -18.57 20.07
CA GLU A 139 11.29 -18.89 19.80
C GLU A 139 10.52 -18.66 21.12
N ALA A 140 10.12 -17.39 21.35
CA ALA A 140 9.14 -17.09 22.38
C ALA A 140 7.92 -18.00 22.17
N LYS A 141 7.35 -18.54 23.28
CA LYS A 141 6.14 -19.36 23.25
C LYS A 141 5.17 -18.88 22.16
N ALA A 142 5.23 -19.47 20.98
CA ALA A 142 4.00 -19.57 20.21
C ALA A 142 3.14 -20.54 21.04
N LYS A 143 2.16 -20.00 21.73
CA LYS A 143 1.02 -20.81 22.14
C LYS A 143 0.61 -21.56 20.89
N ASN A 144 0.75 -22.88 20.89
CA ASN A 144 0.41 -23.79 19.80
C ASN A 144 0.96 -23.35 18.43
N ASN A 145 2.00 -24.04 17.96
CA ASN A 145 2.59 -23.86 16.62
C ASN A 145 1.73 -24.46 15.51
N GLU A 146 0.41 -24.32 15.59
CA GLU A 146 -0.48 -24.32 14.46
C GLU A 146 -0.34 -22.93 13.82
N LEU A 147 -0.11 -22.87 12.50
CA LEU A 147 -0.34 -21.68 11.70
C LEU A 147 -1.64 -21.08 12.20
N ALA A 148 -1.63 -19.77 12.52
CA ALA A 148 -2.83 -19.13 13.00
C ALA A 148 -3.97 -19.49 12.04
N GLY A 149 -4.96 -20.23 12.53
CA GLY A 149 -6.14 -20.61 11.76
C GLY A 149 -6.92 -19.37 11.34
N ASP A 150 -7.92 -19.53 10.50
CA ASP A 150 -8.78 -18.41 10.11
C ASP A 150 -9.40 -17.75 11.34
N GLY A 151 -9.30 -16.41 11.42
CA GLY A 151 -9.80 -15.62 12.54
C GLY A 151 -8.96 -14.38 12.85
N ASP A 152 -9.29 -13.75 13.97
CA ASP A 152 -8.59 -12.57 14.50
C ASP A 152 -7.52 -13.02 15.50
N HIS A 153 -6.29 -12.51 15.37
CA HIS A 153 -5.11 -12.91 16.12
C HIS A 153 -4.25 -11.73 16.56
N MET A 154 -3.35 -11.99 17.51
CA MET A 154 -2.31 -11.06 17.94
C MET A 154 -0.96 -11.76 17.96
N ALA A 155 0.11 -11.03 17.60
CA ALA A 155 1.49 -11.50 17.70
C ALA A 155 2.40 -10.36 18.14
N THR A 156 3.41 -10.67 18.98
CA THR A 156 4.42 -9.68 19.38
C THR A 156 5.70 -9.90 18.57
N VAL A 157 6.10 -8.86 17.82
CA VAL A 157 7.30 -8.84 16.99
C VAL A 157 7.99 -7.48 17.17
N ASP A 158 9.29 -7.47 17.39
CA ASP A 158 10.13 -6.28 17.52
C ASP A 158 9.62 -5.26 18.55
N GLY A 159 9.06 -5.74 19.68
CA GLY A 159 8.54 -4.90 20.76
C GLY A 159 7.12 -4.37 20.53
N TYR A 160 6.52 -4.66 19.40
CA TYR A 160 5.14 -4.30 19.05
C TYR A 160 4.21 -5.50 19.12
N THR A 161 2.99 -5.32 19.62
CA THR A 161 1.91 -6.29 19.51
C THR A 161 1.05 -5.93 18.30
N TRP A 162 0.98 -6.83 17.33
CA TRP A 162 0.30 -6.68 16.05
C TRP A 162 -1.04 -7.38 16.08
N SER A 163 -2.13 -6.67 15.74
CA SER A 163 -3.44 -7.26 15.49
C SER A 163 -3.55 -7.61 14.01
N TYR A 164 -3.94 -8.83 13.70
CA TYR A 164 -4.07 -9.30 12.33
C TYR A 164 -5.17 -10.34 12.20
N ARG A 165 -5.70 -10.48 11.00
CA ARG A 165 -6.70 -11.50 10.65
C ARG A 165 -6.11 -12.49 9.67
N VAL A 166 -6.34 -13.76 9.89
CA VAL A 166 -5.99 -14.82 8.94
C VAL A 166 -7.24 -15.26 8.18
N ARG A 167 -7.10 -15.39 6.86
CA ARG A 167 -8.10 -16.01 5.99
C ARG A 167 -7.37 -16.79 4.89
N ASN A 168 -7.77 -18.04 4.66
CA ASN A 168 -7.17 -18.91 3.66
C ASN A 168 -5.63 -19.01 3.76
N GLY A 169 -5.09 -19.01 4.97
CA GLY A 169 -3.65 -19.09 5.21
C GLY A 169 -2.86 -17.80 4.90
N GLU A 170 -3.52 -16.65 4.75
CA GLU A 170 -2.91 -15.35 4.53
C GLU A 170 -3.28 -14.37 5.64
N ALA A 171 -2.30 -13.59 6.11
CA ALA A 171 -2.52 -12.59 7.14
C ALA A 171 -2.77 -11.19 6.56
N THR A 172 -3.80 -10.55 7.08
CA THR A 172 -4.10 -9.13 6.88
C THR A 172 -3.88 -8.39 8.19
N ILE A 173 -2.98 -7.42 8.24
CA ILE A 173 -2.88 -6.50 9.38
C ILE A 173 -4.13 -5.62 9.38
N ALA A 174 -4.86 -5.57 10.49
CA ALA A 174 -6.08 -4.78 10.62
C ALA A 174 -6.30 -4.40 12.08
N ALA A 175 -6.83 -3.20 12.32
CA ALA A 175 -7.28 -2.80 13.64
C ALA A 175 -8.47 -3.66 14.11
N GLU A 176 -8.58 -3.89 15.42
CA GLU A 176 -9.71 -4.63 15.99
C GLU A 176 -11.04 -3.91 15.72
N LYS A 177 -12.11 -4.70 15.47
CA LYS A 177 -13.47 -4.20 15.18
C LYS A 177 -14.17 -3.46 16.33
N ASN A 178 -13.56 -3.31 17.50
CA ASN A 178 -14.24 -2.86 18.72
C ASN A 178 -14.44 -1.34 18.84
N GLY A 179 -14.50 -0.60 17.72
CA GLY A 179 -15.07 0.74 17.65
C GLY A 179 -14.26 1.88 18.28
N LYS A 180 -13.12 1.62 18.88
CA LYS A 180 -12.13 2.65 19.21
C LYS A 180 -11.09 2.63 18.09
N HIS A 181 -10.92 3.76 17.41
CA HIS A 181 -9.91 3.98 16.38
C HIS A 181 -8.50 3.74 16.96
N SER A 182 -8.12 2.49 17.11
CA SER A 182 -6.83 2.08 17.62
C SER A 182 -6.01 1.51 16.47
N CYS A 183 -4.77 2.02 16.33
CA CYS A 183 -3.76 1.43 15.48
C CYS A 183 -3.74 -0.10 15.66
N ALA A 184 -3.57 -0.87 14.58
CA ALA A 184 -3.44 -2.34 14.65
C ALA A 184 -2.16 -2.80 15.39
N VAL A 185 -1.37 -1.85 15.89
CA VAL A 185 -0.08 -2.07 16.54
C VAL A 185 -0.03 -1.33 17.87
N SER A 186 0.37 -2.03 18.92
CA SER A 186 0.50 -1.47 20.27
C SER A 186 1.92 -1.75 20.83
N PRO A 187 2.60 -0.73 21.39
CA PRO A 187 2.23 0.68 21.41
C PRO A 187 2.15 1.26 19.98
N ALA A 188 1.46 2.41 19.81
CA ALA A 188 1.40 3.08 18.50
C ALA A 188 2.82 3.39 18.01
N PRO A 189 3.17 3.03 16.76
CA PRO A 189 4.53 3.15 16.28
C PRO A 189 4.93 4.61 16.06
N THR A 190 6.19 4.91 16.37
CA THR A 190 6.83 6.21 16.14
C THR A 190 8.18 6.01 15.44
N GLY A 191 8.71 7.07 14.79
CA GLY A 191 9.97 6.97 14.06
C GLY A 191 9.88 6.04 12.86
N ASP A 192 10.80 5.08 12.77
CA ASP A 192 10.94 4.18 11.64
C ASP A 192 10.28 2.81 11.96
N LEU A 193 9.30 2.41 11.17
CA LEU A 193 8.59 1.15 11.32
C LEU A 193 8.94 0.17 10.21
N LYS A 194 9.37 -1.01 10.58
CA LYS A 194 9.49 -2.14 9.66
C LYS A 194 8.33 -3.11 9.92
N ILE A 195 7.46 -3.27 8.93
CA ILE A 195 6.34 -4.21 9.03
C ILE A 195 6.87 -5.64 8.87
N PRO A 196 6.52 -6.60 9.75
CA PRO A 196 6.98 -7.98 9.64
C PRO A 196 6.37 -8.69 8.43
N ALA A 197 7.16 -9.52 7.74
CA ALA A 197 6.68 -10.30 6.60
C ALA A 197 5.77 -11.47 7.01
N THR A 198 5.81 -11.87 8.28
CA THR A 198 4.98 -12.95 8.85
C THR A 198 4.50 -12.58 10.23
N LEU A 199 3.29 -12.98 10.58
CA LEU A 199 2.69 -12.87 11.91
C LEU A 199 2.09 -14.23 12.30
N GLY A 200 2.46 -14.75 13.47
CA GLY A 200 2.03 -16.10 13.88
C GLY A 200 2.38 -17.20 12.87
N GLY A 201 3.53 -17.08 12.18
CA GLY A 201 3.95 -18.02 11.13
C GLY A 201 3.24 -17.83 9.78
N VAL A 202 2.23 -16.96 9.67
CA VAL A 202 1.44 -16.71 8.45
C VAL A 202 2.00 -15.52 7.69
N LYS A 203 2.08 -15.60 6.36
CA LYS A 203 2.56 -14.50 5.50
C LYS A 203 1.61 -13.31 5.55
N VAL A 204 2.16 -12.11 5.73
CA VAL A 204 1.42 -10.86 5.60
C VAL A 204 1.31 -10.52 4.12
N THR A 205 0.09 -10.56 3.58
CA THR A 205 -0.19 -10.26 2.17
C THR A 205 -1.01 -9.00 1.98
N ARG A 206 -1.60 -8.48 3.06
CA ARG A 206 -2.40 -7.26 3.03
C ARG A 206 -2.20 -6.41 4.28
N ILE A 207 -2.28 -5.09 4.10
CA ILE A 207 -2.38 -4.11 5.18
C ILE A 207 -3.73 -3.44 5.01
N GLY A 208 -4.65 -3.72 5.94
CA GLY A 208 -6.05 -3.36 5.80
C GLY A 208 -6.44 -2.11 6.56
N TRP A 209 -7.72 -1.93 6.65
CA TRP A 209 -8.45 -0.77 7.13
C TRP A 209 -7.89 -0.21 8.44
N GLU A 210 -7.52 1.07 8.40
CA GLU A 210 -7.11 1.89 9.56
C GLU A 210 -5.94 1.32 10.40
N SER A 211 -5.14 0.39 9.84
CA SER A 211 -4.08 -0.30 10.57
C SER A 211 -3.10 0.64 11.29
N PHE A 212 -2.83 1.80 10.70
CA PHE A 212 -1.92 2.82 11.24
C PHE A 212 -2.56 4.22 11.23
N ARG A 213 -3.89 4.30 11.16
CA ARG A 213 -4.57 5.60 11.07
C ARG A 213 -4.13 6.55 12.18
N GLY A 214 -3.74 7.76 11.79
CA GLY A 214 -3.39 8.83 12.73
C GLY A 214 -2.20 8.53 13.64
N CYS A 215 -1.32 7.57 13.29
CA CYS A 215 -0.11 7.28 14.07
C CYS A 215 0.82 8.49 14.07
N LYS A 216 0.73 9.27 15.16
CA LYS A 216 1.57 10.46 15.38
C LYS A 216 3.02 10.06 15.62
N GLY A 217 3.94 10.79 14.97
CA GLY A 217 5.38 10.56 15.09
C GLY A 217 5.91 9.39 14.27
N LEU A 218 5.07 8.66 13.51
CA LEU A 218 5.51 7.67 12.53
C LEU A 218 6.12 8.41 11.35
N LYS A 219 7.45 8.26 11.15
CA LYS A 219 8.21 9.01 10.13
C LYS A 219 8.48 8.21 8.88
N SER A 220 8.82 6.94 9.02
CA SER A 220 9.05 6.09 7.87
C SER A 220 8.44 4.70 8.05
N VAL A 221 8.08 4.07 6.92
CA VAL A 221 7.55 2.71 6.91
C VAL A 221 8.24 1.88 5.83
N THR A 222 8.68 0.69 6.20
CA THR A 222 9.09 -0.34 5.22
C THR A 222 8.03 -1.43 5.18
N VAL A 223 7.37 -1.58 4.03
CA VAL A 223 6.39 -2.65 3.76
C VAL A 223 7.14 -3.86 3.20
N PRO A 224 6.93 -5.06 3.74
CA PRO A 224 7.67 -6.26 3.32
C PRO A 224 7.21 -6.77 1.96
N GLU A 225 8.11 -7.50 1.29
CA GLU A 225 7.77 -8.27 0.09
C GLU A 225 6.69 -9.33 0.40
N GLY A 226 5.80 -9.56 -0.55
CA GLY A 226 4.63 -10.41 -0.39
C GLY A 226 3.34 -9.65 -0.12
N VAL A 227 3.41 -8.39 0.34
CA VAL A 227 2.22 -7.53 0.44
C VAL A 227 1.79 -7.11 -0.95
N THR A 228 0.52 -7.39 -1.27
CA THR A 228 -0.08 -7.10 -2.59
C THR A 228 -1.10 -5.98 -2.57
N HIS A 229 -1.70 -5.68 -1.41
CA HIS A 229 -2.72 -4.63 -1.24
C HIS A 229 -2.53 -3.88 0.07
N ILE A 230 -2.76 -2.56 0.01
CA ILE A 230 -2.74 -1.65 1.16
C ILE A 230 -3.98 -0.77 1.05
N ASP A 231 -4.90 -0.82 2.04
CA ASP A 231 -6.17 -0.09 2.00
C ASP A 231 -6.38 0.72 3.29
N TYR A 232 -6.61 2.04 3.21
CA TYR A 232 -6.80 2.98 4.33
C TYR A 232 -5.74 2.90 5.44
N ALA A 233 -4.60 2.27 5.16
CA ALA A 233 -3.67 1.84 6.19
C ALA A 233 -3.01 3.01 6.93
N PHE A 234 -2.60 4.05 6.21
CA PHE A 234 -1.84 5.21 6.73
C PHE A 234 -2.65 6.51 6.71
N LEU A 235 -3.97 6.41 6.67
CA LEU A 235 -4.86 7.57 6.72
C LEU A 235 -4.49 8.47 7.91
N GLU A 236 -4.34 9.79 7.67
CA GLU A 236 -4.01 10.79 8.71
C GLU A 236 -2.64 10.61 9.41
N CYS A 237 -1.70 9.85 8.82
CA CYS A 237 -0.32 9.81 9.30
C CYS A 237 0.42 11.08 8.88
N ALA A 238 0.09 12.21 9.54
CA ALA A 238 0.57 13.54 9.14
C ALA A 238 2.09 13.71 9.22
N ASP A 239 2.77 12.92 10.06
CA ASP A 239 4.22 12.95 10.24
C ASP A 239 4.99 11.98 9.31
N LEU A 240 4.29 11.18 8.49
CA LEU A 240 4.90 10.22 7.60
C LEU A 240 5.64 10.94 6.46
N GLU A 241 6.97 10.76 6.40
CA GLU A 241 7.88 11.42 5.46
C GLU A 241 8.29 10.49 4.30
N SER A 242 8.40 9.18 4.57
CA SER A 242 8.82 8.21 3.56
C SER A 242 8.17 6.85 3.73
N VAL A 243 7.95 6.15 2.60
CA VAL A 243 7.45 4.77 2.57
C VAL A 243 8.21 3.98 1.53
N LYS A 244 8.74 2.82 1.94
CA LYS A 244 9.30 1.85 1.02
C LYS A 244 8.23 0.80 0.71
N LEU A 245 7.73 0.80 -0.53
CA LEU A 245 6.73 -0.15 -1.02
C LEU A 245 7.39 -1.38 -1.65
N PRO A 246 6.79 -2.58 -1.53
CA PRO A 246 7.34 -3.82 -2.08
C PRO A 246 7.05 -3.95 -3.58
N SER A 247 7.90 -4.68 -4.30
CA SER A 247 7.72 -4.96 -5.73
C SER A 247 6.48 -5.83 -6.01
N SER A 248 6.01 -6.57 -5.02
CA SER A 248 4.80 -7.41 -5.07
C SER A 248 3.48 -6.63 -5.08
N LEU A 249 3.51 -5.30 -4.79
CA LEU A 249 2.31 -4.49 -4.66
C LEU A 249 1.54 -4.38 -5.98
N LYS A 250 0.22 -4.64 -5.95
CA LYS A 250 -0.69 -4.59 -7.10
C LYS A 250 -1.60 -3.37 -7.10
N SER A 251 -1.92 -2.86 -5.92
CA SER A 251 -2.83 -1.72 -5.77
C SER A 251 -2.44 -0.87 -4.58
N ILE A 252 -2.51 0.45 -4.76
CA ILE A 252 -2.59 1.42 -3.67
C ILE A 252 -4.07 1.67 -3.46
N GLY A 253 -4.60 1.14 -2.36
CA GLY A 253 -6.03 1.11 -2.09
C GLY A 253 -6.61 2.44 -1.63
N TYR A 254 -7.88 2.41 -1.31
CA TYR A 254 -8.66 3.58 -0.90
C TYR A 254 -7.99 4.31 0.27
N GLY A 255 -7.86 5.64 0.15
CA GLY A 255 -7.40 6.52 1.22
C GLY A 255 -6.07 6.15 1.88
N THR A 256 -5.25 5.30 1.25
CA THR A 256 -4.04 4.70 1.87
C THR A 256 -3.11 5.74 2.46
N PHE A 257 -2.83 6.82 1.74
CA PHE A 257 -1.96 7.93 2.18
C PHE A 257 -2.71 9.26 2.27
N ALA A 258 -4.04 9.19 2.45
CA ALA A 258 -4.83 10.40 2.61
C ALA A 258 -4.41 11.16 3.87
N ARG A 259 -4.23 12.47 3.73
CA ARG A 259 -3.75 13.40 4.78
C ARG A 259 -2.36 13.09 5.34
N CYS A 260 -1.50 12.38 4.59
CA CYS A 260 -0.07 12.25 4.88
C CYS A 260 0.65 13.53 4.41
N THR A 261 0.51 14.61 5.16
CA THR A 261 0.91 15.96 4.73
C THR A 261 2.43 16.20 4.64
N LYS A 262 3.24 15.37 5.30
CA LYS A 262 4.71 15.39 5.18
C LYS A 262 5.27 14.43 4.13
N LEU A 263 4.44 13.58 3.52
CA LEU A 263 4.86 12.67 2.45
C LEU A 263 5.01 13.46 1.13
N THR A 264 6.22 13.97 0.88
CA THR A 264 6.51 14.87 -0.25
C THR A 264 6.85 14.13 -1.54
N SER A 265 7.25 12.88 -1.44
CA SER A 265 7.53 11.99 -2.57
C SER A 265 7.26 10.55 -2.23
N LEU A 266 6.91 9.74 -3.22
CA LEU A 266 6.71 8.30 -3.07
C LEU A 266 7.05 7.62 -4.39
N MET A 267 7.91 6.60 -4.30
CA MET A 267 8.20 5.73 -5.45
C MET A 267 7.17 4.60 -5.50
N ILE A 268 6.39 4.55 -6.57
CA ILE A 268 5.42 3.48 -6.82
C ILE A 268 6.09 2.36 -7.63
N PRO A 269 6.03 1.11 -7.18
CA PRO A 269 6.58 -0.02 -7.92
C PRO A 269 5.89 -0.25 -9.27
N ASN A 270 6.66 -0.71 -10.27
CA ASN A 270 6.16 -1.00 -11.61
C ASN A 270 5.14 -2.17 -11.70
N GLY A 271 4.81 -2.83 -10.58
CA GLY A 271 3.77 -3.85 -10.50
C GLY A 271 2.39 -3.34 -10.17
N VAL A 272 2.27 -2.04 -9.80
CA VAL A 272 1.00 -1.42 -9.39
C VAL A 272 0.14 -1.14 -10.62
N GLU A 273 -1.07 -1.68 -10.61
CA GLU A 273 -2.05 -1.54 -11.69
C GLU A 273 -3.15 -0.51 -11.36
N ASN A 274 -3.47 -0.32 -10.06
CA ASN A 274 -4.54 0.57 -9.63
C ASN A 274 -4.08 1.51 -8.53
N ILE A 275 -4.46 2.78 -8.66
CA ILE A 275 -4.48 3.80 -7.61
C ILE A 275 -5.95 4.06 -7.32
N GLU A 276 -6.43 3.67 -6.14
CA GLU A 276 -7.84 3.72 -5.81
C GLU A 276 -8.29 5.11 -5.34
N ALA A 277 -9.61 5.26 -5.10
CA ALA A 277 -10.16 6.55 -4.72
C ALA A 277 -9.54 7.08 -3.41
N ASP A 278 -9.38 8.40 -3.34
CA ASP A 278 -8.80 9.14 -2.22
C ASP A 278 -7.38 8.69 -1.80
N ALA A 279 -6.68 7.86 -2.58
CA ALA A 279 -5.39 7.24 -2.20
C ALA A 279 -4.35 8.22 -1.65
N PHE A 280 -4.28 9.42 -2.22
CA PHE A 280 -3.38 10.53 -1.84
C PHE A 280 -4.13 11.83 -1.55
N ASN A 281 -5.40 11.75 -1.17
CA ASN A 281 -6.22 12.92 -0.83
C ASN A 281 -5.51 13.78 0.23
N THR A 282 -5.31 15.07 -0.06
CA THR A 282 -4.65 16.04 0.84
C THR A 282 -3.25 15.57 1.29
N SER A 283 -2.51 14.87 0.44
CA SER A 283 -1.12 14.49 0.69
C SER A 283 -0.16 15.66 0.45
N GLY A 284 1.06 15.55 0.98
CA GLY A 284 2.13 16.53 0.79
C GLY A 284 2.93 16.38 -0.50
N LEU A 285 2.50 15.50 -1.43
CA LEU A 285 3.22 15.19 -2.65
C LEU A 285 3.46 16.44 -3.49
N LYS A 286 4.75 16.69 -3.84
CA LYS A 286 5.18 17.79 -4.72
C LYS A 286 5.39 17.32 -6.14
N SER A 287 6.01 16.15 -6.29
CA SER A 287 6.18 15.47 -7.56
C SER A 287 5.74 14.03 -7.44
N PHE A 288 5.11 13.52 -8.47
CA PHE A 288 4.59 12.16 -8.47
C PHE A 288 4.74 11.53 -9.87
N VAL A 289 5.39 10.37 -9.91
CA VAL A 289 5.53 9.60 -11.13
C VAL A 289 4.57 8.43 -11.10
N ILE A 290 3.61 8.42 -12.02
CA ILE A 290 2.69 7.30 -12.22
C ILE A 290 3.40 6.25 -13.07
N PRO A 291 3.60 5.01 -12.57
CA PRO A 291 4.24 3.96 -13.37
C PRO A 291 3.41 3.59 -14.60
N GLY A 292 4.10 3.16 -15.67
CA GLY A 292 3.42 2.70 -16.90
C GLY A 292 2.52 1.49 -16.74
N SER A 293 2.65 0.75 -15.62
CA SER A 293 1.78 -0.38 -15.27
C SER A 293 0.37 0.03 -14.83
N VAL A 294 0.18 1.29 -14.38
CA VAL A 294 -1.10 1.77 -13.87
C VAL A 294 -2.14 1.84 -15.00
N LYS A 295 -3.28 1.21 -14.75
CA LYS A 295 -4.45 1.15 -15.65
C LYS A 295 -5.57 2.07 -15.20
N ARG A 296 -5.73 2.26 -13.91
CA ARG A 296 -6.82 3.04 -13.33
C ARG A 296 -6.34 3.98 -12.22
N ILE A 297 -6.88 5.21 -12.24
CA ILE A 297 -6.76 6.19 -11.17
C ILE A 297 -8.18 6.50 -10.70
N GLY A 298 -8.46 6.23 -9.43
CA GLY A 298 -9.79 6.36 -8.83
C GLY A 298 -10.22 7.80 -8.57
N ASP A 299 -11.48 7.96 -8.17
CA ASP A 299 -12.05 9.27 -7.84
C ASP A 299 -11.24 9.97 -6.75
N ARG A 300 -11.02 11.27 -6.91
CA ARG A 300 -10.36 12.10 -5.90
C ARG A 300 -8.98 11.61 -5.44
N ALA A 301 -8.31 10.78 -6.23
CA ALA A 301 -7.06 10.13 -5.80
C ALA A 301 -6.00 11.11 -5.29
N PHE A 302 -5.90 12.31 -5.84
CA PHE A 302 -4.96 13.38 -5.44
C PHE A 302 -5.66 14.67 -5.03
N ILE A 303 -6.97 14.65 -4.79
CA ILE A 303 -7.73 15.86 -4.44
C ILE A 303 -7.08 16.59 -3.27
N GLY A 304 -6.98 17.90 -3.34
CA GLY A 304 -6.45 18.73 -2.24
C GLY A 304 -4.95 18.57 -1.98
N SER A 305 -4.19 17.90 -2.85
CA SER A 305 -2.71 17.83 -2.77
C SER A 305 -2.13 19.17 -3.20
N ARG A 306 -1.99 20.10 -2.23
CA ARG A 306 -1.75 21.51 -2.47
C ARG A 306 -0.38 21.83 -3.05
N GLU A 307 0.60 20.95 -2.83
CA GLU A 307 1.99 21.11 -3.27
C GLU A 307 2.27 20.43 -4.62
N LEU A 308 1.31 19.70 -5.20
CA LEU A 308 1.48 18.95 -6.44
C LEU A 308 1.59 19.92 -7.63
N GLU A 309 2.76 19.98 -8.28
CA GLU A 309 3.06 20.97 -9.32
C GLU A 309 2.77 20.47 -10.73
N SER A 310 3.01 19.19 -11.00
CA SER A 310 2.79 18.58 -12.31
C SER A 310 2.50 17.09 -12.21
N VAL A 311 1.81 16.55 -13.20
CA VAL A 311 1.52 15.11 -13.33
C VAL A 311 1.73 14.67 -14.77
N ALA A 312 2.37 13.50 -14.92
CA ALA A 312 2.47 12.79 -16.20
C ALA A 312 1.60 11.54 -16.17
N ILE A 313 0.65 11.45 -17.09
CA ILE A 313 -0.26 10.31 -17.24
C ILE A 313 0.31 9.37 -18.29
N PRO A 314 0.74 8.14 -17.93
CA PRO A 314 1.37 7.23 -18.87
C PRO A 314 0.39 6.62 -19.86
N ALA A 315 0.94 6.01 -20.92
CA ALA A 315 0.16 5.36 -21.99
C ALA A 315 -0.79 4.27 -21.48
N GLY A 316 -0.45 3.60 -20.39
CA GLY A 316 -1.21 2.49 -19.82
C GLY A 316 -2.52 2.88 -19.13
N VAL A 317 -2.70 4.15 -18.75
CA VAL A 317 -3.89 4.61 -18.00
C VAL A 317 -5.11 4.65 -18.91
N ALA A 318 -6.06 3.77 -18.66
CA ALA A 318 -7.31 3.64 -19.41
C ALA A 318 -8.52 4.30 -18.72
N SER A 319 -8.43 4.57 -17.42
CA SER A 319 -9.52 5.18 -16.65
C SER A 319 -9.00 6.17 -15.60
N ILE A 320 -9.64 7.35 -15.58
CA ILE A 320 -9.41 8.41 -14.59
C ILE A 320 -10.76 8.81 -14.01
N GLY A 321 -10.89 8.74 -12.70
CA GLY A 321 -12.10 9.09 -11.97
C GLY A 321 -12.41 10.59 -11.94
N SER A 322 -13.48 10.95 -11.26
CA SER A 322 -13.87 12.35 -11.06
C SER A 322 -13.03 13.01 -9.95
N GLY A 323 -12.70 14.28 -10.14
CA GLY A 323 -12.02 15.09 -9.11
C GLY A 323 -10.60 14.64 -8.77
N VAL A 324 -9.96 13.84 -9.62
CA VAL A 324 -8.64 13.24 -9.33
C VAL A 324 -7.62 14.28 -8.88
N PHE A 325 -7.58 15.44 -9.52
CA PHE A 325 -6.68 16.56 -9.21
C PHE A 325 -7.44 17.82 -8.76
N GLY A 326 -8.68 17.67 -8.27
CA GLY A 326 -9.47 18.79 -7.79
C GLY A 326 -8.80 19.51 -6.62
N ALA A 327 -8.94 20.83 -6.54
CA ALA A 327 -8.37 21.66 -5.47
C ALA A 327 -6.84 21.46 -5.25
N CYS A 328 -6.09 21.29 -6.34
CA CYS A 328 -4.62 21.25 -6.35
C CYS A 328 -4.06 22.58 -6.87
N PRO A 329 -3.97 23.65 -6.05
CA PRO A 329 -3.67 25.02 -6.52
C PRO A 329 -2.26 25.18 -7.09
N ALA A 330 -1.31 24.33 -6.74
CA ALA A 330 0.04 24.36 -7.33
C ALA A 330 0.13 23.63 -8.68
N LEU A 331 -0.88 22.84 -9.06
CA LEU A 331 -0.86 22.04 -10.29
C LEU A 331 -1.00 22.93 -11.52
N LYS A 332 0.08 23.05 -12.28
CA LYS A 332 0.16 23.92 -13.47
C LYS A 332 0.02 23.15 -14.76
N LEU A 333 0.42 21.86 -14.76
CA LEU A 333 0.57 21.09 -15.99
C LEU A 333 0.18 19.64 -15.79
N ILE A 334 -0.72 19.16 -16.64
CA ILE A 334 -0.98 17.74 -16.83
C ILE A 334 -0.44 17.35 -18.20
N ASN A 335 0.49 16.41 -18.24
CA ASN A 335 0.99 15.80 -19.46
C ASN A 335 0.35 14.43 -19.66
N VAL A 336 0.09 14.06 -20.90
CA VAL A 336 -0.39 12.73 -21.25
C VAL A 336 0.55 12.14 -22.29
N ASP A 337 1.02 10.91 -22.05
CA ASP A 337 1.85 10.18 -23.01
C ASP A 337 1.12 10.09 -24.36
N SER A 338 1.84 10.33 -25.46
CA SER A 338 1.29 10.32 -26.82
C SER A 338 0.65 8.98 -27.21
N GLY A 339 1.15 7.88 -26.64
CA GLY A 339 0.62 6.52 -26.80
C GLY A 339 -0.66 6.23 -26.02
N ASN A 340 -1.12 7.15 -25.13
CA ASN A 340 -2.34 6.93 -24.39
C ASN A 340 -3.56 6.93 -25.34
N GLN A 341 -4.41 5.89 -25.20
CA GLN A 341 -5.57 5.68 -26.07
C GLN A 341 -6.88 6.26 -25.51
N ALA A 342 -6.91 6.62 -24.24
CA ALA A 342 -8.12 7.07 -23.55
C ALA A 342 -8.15 8.59 -23.30
N PHE A 343 -6.97 9.20 -23.14
CA PHE A 343 -6.83 10.60 -22.73
C PHE A 343 -5.81 11.35 -23.60
N THR A 344 -5.93 12.68 -23.60
CA THR A 344 -4.98 13.60 -24.19
C THR A 344 -4.91 14.88 -23.36
N ALA A 345 -3.80 15.61 -23.43
CA ALA A 345 -3.69 16.94 -22.86
C ALA A 345 -3.39 17.98 -23.94
N VAL A 346 -4.04 19.14 -23.82
CA VAL A 346 -3.79 20.30 -24.68
C VAL A 346 -3.60 21.50 -23.76
N ASP A 347 -2.46 22.15 -23.88
CA ASP A 347 -2.09 23.30 -23.01
C ASP A 347 -2.24 23.02 -21.51
N GLY A 348 -1.93 21.80 -21.11
CA GLY A 348 -2.03 21.34 -19.71
C GLY A 348 -3.43 20.97 -19.23
N VAL A 349 -4.43 21.10 -20.09
CA VAL A 349 -5.82 20.72 -19.80
C VAL A 349 -6.06 19.28 -20.23
N LEU A 350 -6.64 18.48 -19.36
CA LEU A 350 -6.91 17.06 -19.58
C LEU A 350 -8.29 16.85 -20.23
N TYR A 351 -8.30 16.11 -21.32
CA TYR A 351 -9.50 15.69 -22.06
C TYR A 351 -9.52 14.16 -22.27
N THR A 352 -10.68 13.63 -22.61
CA THR A 352 -10.76 12.33 -23.31
C THR A 352 -10.02 12.40 -24.65
N LYS A 353 -9.61 11.24 -25.19
CA LYS A 353 -8.78 11.17 -26.43
C LYS A 353 -9.45 11.87 -27.62
N ASP A 354 -10.77 11.76 -27.76
CA ASP A 354 -11.57 12.39 -28.81
C ASP A 354 -11.89 13.87 -28.50
N ARG A 355 -11.45 14.39 -27.36
CA ARG A 355 -11.72 15.73 -26.83
C ARG A 355 -13.20 16.07 -26.60
N SER A 356 -14.07 15.09 -26.60
CA SER A 356 -15.51 15.32 -26.36
C SER A 356 -15.82 15.64 -24.90
N GLU A 357 -14.97 15.20 -23.94
CA GLU A 357 -15.14 15.49 -22.53
C GLU A 357 -13.93 16.24 -21.96
N LEU A 358 -14.18 17.40 -21.32
CA LEU A 358 -13.21 18.11 -20.51
C LEU A 358 -13.16 17.44 -19.14
N VAL A 359 -12.02 16.79 -18.84
CA VAL A 359 -11.83 15.99 -17.62
C VAL A 359 -11.34 16.85 -16.45
N MET A 360 -10.34 17.71 -16.71
CA MET A 360 -9.74 18.56 -15.68
C MET A 360 -9.00 19.73 -16.30
N TRP A 361 -9.24 20.93 -15.79
CA TRP A 361 -8.50 22.15 -16.09
C TRP A 361 -7.75 22.58 -14.81
N PRO A 362 -6.48 22.25 -14.67
CA PRO A 362 -5.72 22.62 -13.48
C PRO A 362 -5.45 24.13 -13.46
N ASN A 363 -5.65 24.75 -12.30
CA ASN A 363 -5.37 26.18 -12.09
C ASN A 363 -5.81 27.08 -13.27
N PRO A 364 -7.12 27.14 -13.58
CA PRO A 364 -7.61 27.82 -14.77
C PRO A 364 -7.28 29.32 -14.71
N PRO A 365 -7.01 29.96 -15.88
CA PRO A 365 -6.76 31.41 -15.93
C PRO A 365 -8.02 32.21 -15.55
N ASN A 366 -7.86 33.52 -15.35
CA ASN A 366 -8.97 34.41 -15.00
C ASN A 366 -10.12 34.35 -15.99
N THR A 367 -9.82 34.23 -17.29
CA THR A 367 -10.81 34.07 -18.35
C THR A 367 -10.62 32.73 -19.01
N VAL A 368 -11.62 31.90 -18.99
CA VAL A 368 -11.64 30.56 -19.57
C VAL A 368 -12.54 30.54 -20.80
N VAL A 369 -12.04 29.97 -21.89
CA VAL A 369 -12.84 29.65 -23.07
C VAL A 369 -12.75 28.14 -23.29
N ILE A 370 -13.84 27.44 -23.05
CA ILE A 370 -13.93 25.99 -23.33
C ILE A 370 -14.01 25.83 -24.85
N PRO A 371 -13.17 24.98 -25.47
CA PRO A 371 -13.16 24.78 -26.92
C PRO A 371 -14.47 24.23 -27.45
N ASP A 372 -14.82 24.65 -28.68
CA ASP A 372 -15.89 24.02 -29.45
C ASP A 372 -15.62 22.52 -29.66
N GLY A 373 -16.70 21.72 -29.66
CA GLY A 373 -16.59 20.25 -29.74
C GLY A 373 -16.60 19.55 -28.39
N VAL A 374 -16.33 20.25 -27.28
CA VAL A 374 -16.55 19.72 -25.94
C VAL A 374 -18.07 19.58 -25.73
N THR A 375 -18.50 18.34 -25.48
CA THR A 375 -19.93 18.02 -25.24
C THR A 375 -20.24 17.81 -23.77
N LYS A 376 -19.21 17.54 -22.96
CA LYS A 376 -19.34 17.25 -21.51
C LYS A 376 -18.24 17.91 -20.70
N ILE A 377 -18.62 18.54 -19.61
CA ILE A 377 -17.71 19.01 -18.55
C ILE A 377 -17.82 17.99 -17.42
N ARG A 378 -16.69 17.35 -17.07
CA ARG A 378 -16.70 16.34 -16.00
C ARG A 378 -16.89 17.00 -14.62
N GLY A 379 -17.40 16.22 -13.68
CA GLY A 379 -17.45 16.67 -12.27
C GLY A 379 -16.07 17.05 -11.75
N TRP A 380 -16.00 18.15 -11.00
CA TRP A 380 -14.77 18.73 -10.46
C TRP A 380 -13.81 19.35 -11.48
N ALA A 381 -14.18 19.48 -12.74
CA ALA A 381 -13.28 19.89 -13.82
C ALA A 381 -12.56 21.24 -13.56
N PHE A 382 -13.18 22.18 -12.85
CA PHE A 382 -12.66 23.49 -12.49
C PHE A 382 -12.59 23.71 -10.99
N ALA A 383 -12.64 22.62 -10.19
CA ALA A 383 -12.72 22.72 -8.73
C ALA A 383 -11.52 23.46 -8.13
N GLY A 384 -11.83 24.51 -7.35
CA GLY A 384 -10.80 25.36 -6.73
C GLY A 384 -10.20 26.40 -7.66
N GLY A 385 -10.79 26.65 -8.83
CA GLY A 385 -10.41 27.72 -9.76
C GLY A 385 -10.72 29.12 -9.23
N SER A 386 -10.19 29.47 -8.04
CA SER A 386 -10.52 30.70 -7.31
C SER A 386 -10.17 31.99 -8.06
N GLY A 387 -9.19 31.94 -8.98
CA GLY A 387 -8.79 33.05 -9.84
C GLY A 387 -9.71 33.28 -11.05
N MET A 388 -10.56 32.30 -11.40
CA MET A 388 -11.42 32.38 -12.60
C MET A 388 -12.54 33.40 -12.38
N THR A 389 -12.57 34.43 -13.22
CA THR A 389 -13.58 35.50 -13.14
C THR A 389 -14.69 35.35 -14.20
N SER A 390 -14.39 34.66 -15.29
CA SER A 390 -15.34 34.39 -16.37
C SER A 390 -15.08 33.05 -17.05
N VAL A 391 -16.12 32.41 -17.54
CA VAL A 391 -16.06 31.20 -18.35
C VAL A 391 -17.03 31.29 -19.52
N THR A 392 -16.52 30.98 -20.73
CA THR A 392 -17.34 30.79 -21.92
C THR A 392 -17.54 29.30 -22.13
N ILE A 393 -18.82 28.86 -22.08
CA ILE A 393 -19.23 27.48 -22.32
C ILE A 393 -19.82 27.42 -23.74
N PRO A 394 -19.30 26.60 -24.64
CA PRO A 394 -19.77 26.55 -26.04
C PRO A 394 -21.11 25.82 -26.16
N GLU A 395 -21.86 26.10 -27.23
CA GLU A 395 -23.15 25.46 -27.54
C GLU A 395 -23.05 23.93 -27.76
N SER A 396 -21.86 23.41 -27.98
CA SER A 396 -21.63 21.95 -28.04
C SER A 396 -21.86 21.22 -26.72
N VAL A 397 -21.76 21.93 -25.57
CA VAL A 397 -21.92 21.31 -24.24
C VAL A 397 -23.39 20.94 -23.99
N THR A 398 -23.58 19.67 -23.63
CA THR A 398 -24.89 19.10 -23.31
C THR A 398 -25.00 18.67 -21.84
N ASN A 399 -23.88 18.44 -21.16
CA ASN A 399 -23.85 17.95 -19.81
C ASN A 399 -22.76 18.69 -18.97
N ILE A 400 -23.13 19.16 -17.78
CA ILE A 400 -22.25 19.79 -16.82
C ILE A 400 -22.24 18.91 -15.57
N GLY A 401 -21.10 18.29 -15.25
CA GLY A 401 -20.94 17.38 -14.13
C GLY A 401 -21.06 18.07 -12.77
N GLY A 402 -21.41 17.32 -11.75
CA GLY A 402 -21.54 17.85 -10.38
C GLY A 402 -20.24 18.44 -9.85
N ILE A 403 -20.37 19.50 -9.03
CA ILE A 403 -19.20 20.11 -8.34
C ILE A 403 -18.16 20.68 -9.35
N SER A 404 -18.50 20.78 -10.64
CA SER A 404 -17.53 21.15 -11.69
C SER A 404 -16.91 22.53 -11.51
N PHE A 405 -17.61 23.48 -10.91
CA PHE A 405 -17.15 24.83 -10.63
C PHE A 405 -17.10 25.16 -9.13
N ILE A 406 -17.02 24.14 -8.25
CA ILE A 406 -16.95 24.36 -6.80
C ILE A 406 -15.77 25.27 -6.44
N GLY A 407 -16.00 26.29 -5.61
CA GLY A 407 -14.93 27.19 -5.12
C GLY A 407 -14.30 28.04 -6.23
N CYS A 408 -15.03 28.28 -7.33
CA CYS A 408 -14.66 29.31 -8.30
C CYS A 408 -15.03 30.69 -7.73
N ASP A 409 -14.30 31.09 -6.69
CA ASP A 409 -14.63 32.25 -5.85
C ASP A 409 -14.64 33.57 -6.62
N GLY A 410 -13.90 33.66 -7.73
CA GLY A 410 -13.83 34.85 -8.58
C GLY A 410 -14.95 35.00 -9.60
N LEU A 411 -15.72 33.91 -9.87
CA LEU A 411 -16.70 33.84 -10.95
C LEU A 411 -17.89 34.76 -10.64
N LYS A 412 -18.14 35.78 -11.50
CA LYS A 412 -19.16 36.79 -11.28
C LYS A 412 -20.48 36.48 -11.98
N SER A 413 -20.38 35.94 -13.18
CA SER A 413 -21.55 35.55 -13.99
C SER A 413 -21.23 34.34 -14.83
N VAL A 414 -22.25 33.57 -15.20
CA VAL A 414 -22.12 32.44 -16.10
C VAL A 414 -23.33 32.35 -17.04
N THR A 415 -23.03 32.07 -18.29
CA THR A 415 -24.07 31.79 -19.30
C THR A 415 -24.06 30.28 -19.59
N ILE A 416 -25.22 29.64 -19.42
CA ILE A 416 -25.45 28.23 -19.70
C ILE A 416 -26.06 28.10 -21.08
N PRO A 417 -25.37 27.43 -22.02
CA PRO A 417 -25.83 27.28 -23.41
C PRO A 417 -27.17 26.59 -23.54
N SER A 418 -27.85 26.85 -24.67
CA SER A 418 -29.20 26.36 -24.94
C SER A 418 -29.30 24.83 -25.02
N ARG A 419 -28.21 24.15 -25.36
CA ARG A 419 -28.14 22.69 -25.53
C ARG A 419 -27.83 21.92 -24.28
N VAL A 420 -27.60 22.55 -23.13
CA VAL A 420 -27.37 21.89 -21.87
C VAL A 420 -28.63 21.17 -21.40
N LYS A 421 -28.58 19.85 -21.31
CA LYS A 421 -29.69 18.97 -20.93
C LYS A 421 -29.66 18.57 -19.46
N SER A 422 -28.47 18.45 -18.89
CA SER A 422 -28.32 18.05 -17.49
C SER A 422 -27.19 18.77 -16.79
N MET A 423 -27.41 19.05 -15.52
CA MET A 423 -26.42 19.59 -14.59
C MET A 423 -26.40 18.72 -13.33
N GLY A 424 -25.19 18.39 -12.82
CA GLY A 424 -25.04 17.57 -11.62
C GLY A 424 -25.30 18.35 -10.34
N GLU A 425 -25.07 17.72 -9.21
CA GLU A 425 -25.20 18.35 -7.88
C GLU A 425 -24.09 19.39 -7.66
N HIS A 426 -24.39 20.47 -6.91
CA HIS A 426 -23.41 21.40 -6.40
C HIS A 426 -22.50 22.06 -7.46
N VAL A 427 -22.99 22.20 -8.71
CA VAL A 427 -22.17 22.67 -9.84
C VAL A 427 -21.43 23.97 -9.51
N PHE A 428 -22.10 24.95 -8.90
CA PHE A 428 -21.55 26.26 -8.53
C PHE A 428 -21.43 26.43 -7.02
N GLU A 429 -21.26 25.37 -6.25
CA GLU A 429 -21.10 25.48 -4.80
C GLU A 429 -19.94 26.40 -4.46
N ARG A 430 -20.18 27.34 -3.52
CA ARG A 430 -19.19 28.31 -3.02
C ARG A 430 -18.63 29.24 -4.12
N CYS A 431 -19.37 29.51 -5.19
CA CYS A 431 -19.06 30.61 -6.10
C CYS A 431 -19.49 31.92 -5.44
N VAL A 432 -18.70 32.38 -4.46
CA VAL A 432 -19.10 33.48 -3.53
C VAL A 432 -19.27 34.85 -4.19
N GLN A 433 -18.72 35.04 -5.40
CA GLN A 433 -18.88 36.27 -6.18
C GLN A 433 -19.95 36.16 -7.27
N LEU A 434 -20.59 35.00 -7.46
CA LEU A 434 -21.58 34.80 -8.49
C LEU A 434 -22.83 35.64 -8.18
N THR A 435 -23.13 36.59 -9.07
CA THR A 435 -24.26 37.51 -8.94
C THR A 435 -25.39 37.20 -9.93
N GLU A 436 -25.06 36.55 -11.04
CA GLU A 436 -25.98 36.35 -12.17
C GLU A 436 -25.69 35.02 -12.88
N VAL A 437 -26.77 34.33 -13.26
CA VAL A 437 -26.73 33.14 -14.11
C VAL A 437 -27.73 33.36 -15.26
N THR A 438 -27.29 33.18 -16.50
CA THR A 438 -28.13 33.27 -17.68
C THR A 438 -28.31 31.88 -18.30
N MET A 439 -29.53 31.42 -18.43
CA MET A 439 -29.92 30.22 -19.16
C MET A 439 -30.36 30.57 -20.55
N LEU A 440 -29.76 30.00 -21.60
CA LEU A 440 -30.14 30.29 -22.98
C LEU A 440 -31.17 29.31 -23.55
N GLY A 441 -31.49 28.22 -22.86
CA GLY A 441 -32.36 27.17 -23.32
C GLY A 441 -33.48 26.77 -22.38
N GLU A 442 -34.04 25.61 -22.64
CA GLU A 442 -34.98 24.94 -21.75
C GLU A 442 -34.33 24.61 -20.41
N ARG A 443 -35.15 24.42 -19.38
CA ARG A 443 -34.66 24.04 -18.06
C ARG A 443 -33.98 22.67 -18.10
N PRO A 444 -32.70 22.60 -17.75
CA PRO A 444 -32.01 21.31 -17.71
C PRO A 444 -32.51 20.44 -16.54
N GLU A 445 -32.35 19.14 -16.66
CA GLU A 445 -32.42 18.24 -15.50
C GLU A 445 -31.33 18.62 -14.50
N ALA A 446 -31.75 18.92 -13.29
CA ALA A 446 -30.83 19.33 -12.22
C ALA A 446 -31.37 18.92 -10.85
N PRO A 447 -30.55 18.46 -9.93
CA PRO A 447 -30.94 18.20 -8.54
C PRO A 447 -31.17 19.51 -7.78
N GLU A 448 -31.73 19.41 -6.57
CA GLU A 448 -32.16 20.56 -5.74
C GLU A 448 -31.01 21.44 -5.19
N THR A 449 -29.77 21.22 -5.56
CA THR A 449 -28.57 21.80 -4.90
C THR A 449 -27.52 22.31 -5.89
N LEU A 450 -27.86 23.24 -6.79
CA LEU A 450 -26.89 23.80 -7.76
C LEU A 450 -25.98 24.91 -7.19
N PHE A 451 -26.50 25.77 -6.32
CA PHE A 451 -25.88 27.04 -5.89
C PHE A 451 -25.62 27.16 -4.37
N PRO A 452 -25.25 26.11 -3.63
CA PRO A 452 -24.98 26.24 -2.19
C PRO A 452 -23.83 27.23 -1.96
N GLY A 453 -24.03 28.18 -1.04
CA GLY A 453 -22.98 29.17 -0.70
C GLY A 453 -22.81 30.30 -1.71
N CYS A 454 -23.67 30.43 -2.75
CA CYS A 454 -23.70 31.56 -3.67
C CYS A 454 -24.53 32.73 -3.10
N GLY A 455 -24.12 33.28 -1.96
CA GLY A 455 -24.91 34.29 -1.23
C GLY A 455 -25.14 35.64 -1.96
N LYS A 456 -24.42 35.87 -3.06
CA LYS A 456 -24.60 37.07 -3.90
C LYS A 456 -25.51 36.87 -5.09
N LEU A 457 -25.92 35.63 -5.40
CA LEU A 457 -26.78 35.33 -6.57
C LEU A 457 -28.17 35.88 -6.34
N LYS A 458 -28.55 36.88 -7.15
CA LYS A 458 -29.79 37.61 -6.97
C LYS A 458 -30.90 37.19 -7.95
N ALA A 459 -30.51 36.75 -9.14
CA ALA A 459 -31.43 36.38 -10.19
C ALA A 459 -30.87 35.31 -11.12
N ILE A 460 -31.73 34.54 -11.71
CA ILE A 460 -31.44 33.65 -12.83
C ILE A 460 -32.24 34.16 -14.04
N HIS A 461 -31.51 34.54 -15.08
CA HIS A 461 -32.09 34.99 -16.35
C HIS A 461 -32.47 33.78 -17.19
N VAL A 462 -33.71 33.77 -17.68
CA VAL A 462 -34.28 32.67 -18.50
C VAL A 462 -34.97 33.21 -19.72
N PRO A 463 -34.97 32.47 -20.87
CA PRO A 463 -35.65 32.96 -22.08
C PRO A 463 -37.18 32.90 -21.93
N ALA A 464 -37.86 33.99 -22.20
CA ALA A 464 -39.30 34.09 -22.06
C ALA A 464 -40.10 33.13 -22.96
N ASN A 465 -39.47 32.62 -24.03
CA ASN A 465 -40.10 31.70 -24.99
C ASN A 465 -39.85 30.20 -24.66
N ALA A 466 -39.05 29.87 -23.65
CA ALA A 466 -38.77 28.49 -23.27
C ALA A 466 -39.89 27.94 -22.36
N LYS A 467 -40.56 26.88 -22.82
CA LYS A 467 -41.78 26.35 -22.20
C LYS A 467 -41.58 25.78 -20.79
N SER A 468 -40.42 25.22 -20.53
CA SER A 468 -40.08 24.59 -19.23
C SER A 468 -39.91 25.59 -18.07
N TRP A 469 -39.82 26.89 -18.37
CA TRP A 469 -39.77 27.96 -17.37
C TRP A 469 -41.14 28.63 -17.16
N ALA A 470 -42.11 28.36 -18.01
CA ALA A 470 -43.41 29.04 -17.96
C ALA A 470 -44.10 28.86 -16.61
N GLY A 471 -44.56 30.00 -16.03
CA GLY A 471 -45.24 30.02 -14.74
C GLY A 471 -44.37 29.88 -13.49
N MET A 472 -43.09 29.62 -13.64
CA MET A 472 -42.14 29.61 -12.50
C MET A 472 -41.79 31.03 -12.08
N LYS A 473 -41.69 31.27 -10.78
CA LYS A 473 -41.21 32.55 -10.21
C LYS A 473 -39.79 32.46 -9.69
N THR A 474 -39.39 31.25 -9.30
CA THR A 474 -38.05 30.99 -8.72
C THR A 474 -37.53 29.62 -9.18
N TRP A 475 -36.23 29.47 -9.24
CA TRP A 475 -35.55 28.19 -9.36
C TRP A 475 -34.52 28.04 -8.22
N PHE A 476 -34.61 26.98 -7.46
CA PHE A 476 -33.84 26.81 -6.19
C PHE A 476 -33.97 27.98 -5.21
N GLY A 477 -35.15 28.62 -5.12
CA GLY A 477 -35.41 29.75 -4.26
C GLY A 477 -34.85 31.10 -4.80
N ILE A 478 -34.20 31.09 -5.96
CA ILE A 478 -33.61 32.30 -6.58
C ILE A 478 -34.64 32.85 -7.61
N PRO A 479 -34.94 34.15 -7.59
CA PRO A 479 -35.88 34.80 -8.51
C PRO A 479 -35.51 34.56 -9.98
N LEU A 480 -36.50 34.29 -10.82
CA LEU A 480 -36.34 34.24 -12.28
C LEU A 480 -36.67 35.59 -12.92
N VAL A 481 -35.80 35.99 -13.84
CA VAL A 481 -35.99 37.14 -14.72
C VAL A 481 -36.17 36.60 -16.14
N PHE A 482 -37.27 36.95 -16.76
CA PHE A 482 -37.62 36.51 -18.11
C PHE A 482 -37.13 37.53 -19.13
N ASP A 483 -36.09 37.18 -19.85
CA ASP A 483 -35.52 38.05 -20.89
C ASP A 483 -36.29 37.93 -22.19
N ALA A 484 -36.71 39.07 -22.69
CA ALA A 484 -37.21 39.16 -24.06
C ALA A 484 -36.04 38.88 -25.03
N LYS A 485 -36.35 38.18 -26.15
CA LYS A 485 -35.37 37.98 -27.22
C LYS A 485 -34.92 39.26 -27.82
#